data_c6030865da1b71d3e5568760040a90f3
#
_entry.id   c6030865da1b71d3e5568760040a90f3
#
_cell.length_a   1.000
_cell.length_b   1.000
_cell.length_c   1.000
_cell.angle_alpha   90.00
_cell.angle_beta   90.00
_cell.angle_gamma   90.00
#
_symmetry.space_group_name_H-M   'P 1'
#
loop_
_entity.id
_entity.type
_entity.pdbx_description
1 polymer ?
#
loop_
_entity_poly.entity_id
_entity_poly.type
_entity_poly.pdbx_seq_one_letter_code
_entity_poly.pdbx_strand_id
1 'polypeptide(L)'
;KHTTMNFDNFTIKAQQALQQAIDRAQQNGQQAITPVHLLAGVLAVGENVTQFVFGKMGVNEHALQAAVNSELQRQPRVSGGGSPYLDQEANDVVTRAQSIASKGGDSYVGLEPMLQALLEVKSTASQMMKDAGVTTDGLQRAIEELRGGQKATSQSAEDTYQALAKYARNLVEEARNGKLDPVIGRDEEIRRVLQILSRRTKNNPILIGEPGTGKTAIVEGLAERIVRGDVPENLKNKKLYSLDMGALVAGAKYKGEFEERLKSVINEVTQANGDIILFIDEIHTLVGAGKGEGAMDAANILKPALARGELRSIGATTLEEYQKYFEKDKALERRFQTVMVDEPTPEDAISILRGLKERY
;
A
#
# COMPACT_ATOMS: atom_id res chain seq x y z
N LYS A 1 22.05 16.98 -33.25
CA LYS A 1 22.54 16.37 -31.99
C LYS A 1 21.33 15.95 -31.21
N HIS A 2 20.95 14.65 -31.28
CA HIS A 2 19.94 14.09 -30.42
C HIS A 2 20.53 14.00 -29.02
N THR A 3 20.14 14.89 -28.15
CA THR A 3 20.46 14.79 -26.72
C THR A 3 19.66 13.58 -26.22
N THR A 4 20.35 12.51 -25.93
CA THR A 4 19.73 11.34 -25.27
C THR A 4 19.20 11.84 -23.94
N MET A 5 17.88 11.93 -23.79
CA MET A 5 17.27 12.30 -22.51
C MET A 5 17.64 11.25 -21.46
N ASN A 6 18.23 11.69 -20.36
CA ASN A 6 18.52 10.84 -19.22
C ASN A 6 17.28 10.80 -18.32
N PHE A 7 16.69 9.60 -18.15
CA PHE A 7 15.55 9.37 -17.29
C PHE A 7 15.93 8.73 -15.94
N ASP A 8 17.21 8.79 -15.55
CA ASP A 8 17.67 8.15 -14.31
C ASP A 8 17.03 8.75 -13.05
N ASN A 9 16.60 10.02 -13.12
CA ASN A 9 15.88 10.69 -12.05
C ASN A 9 14.37 10.50 -12.08
N PHE A 10 13.87 9.62 -12.93
CA PHE A 10 12.47 9.22 -12.95
C PHE A 10 12.26 7.98 -12.07
N THR A 11 11.08 7.86 -11.48
CA THR A 11 10.71 6.62 -10.78
C THR A 11 10.69 5.45 -11.75
N ILE A 12 10.80 4.24 -11.23
CA ILE A 12 10.73 3.02 -12.05
C ILE A 12 9.40 2.97 -12.84
N LYS A 13 8.29 3.31 -12.19
CA LYS A 13 6.99 3.36 -12.87
C LYS A 13 6.93 4.42 -13.96
N ALA A 14 7.49 5.59 -13.74
CA ALA A 14 7.57 6.63 -14.75
C ALA A 14 8.44 6.20 -15.94
N GLN A 15 9.56 5.54 -15.69
CA GLN A 15 10.39 4.96 -16.74
C GLN A 15 9.63 3.87 -17.52
N GLN A 16 8.87 3.02 -16.85
CA GLN A 16 8.02 2.02 -17.48
C GLN A 16 6.93 2.65 -18.34
N ALA A 17 6.33 3.76 -17.89
CA ALA A 17 5.34 4.50 -18.66
C ALA A 17 5.93 5.07 -19.97
N LEU A 18 7.15 5.63 -19.89
CA LEU A 18 7.89 6.11 -21.07
C LEU A 18 8.22 4.96 -22.02
N GLN A 19 8.66 3.83 -21.49
CA GLN A 19 8.96 2.65 -22.30
C GLN A 19 7.69 2.10 -22.99
N GLN A 20 6.57 2.06 -22.28
CA GLN A 20 5.29 1.67 -22.86
C GLN A 20 4.84 2.61 -23.99
N ALA A 21 5.09 3.91 -23.85
CA ALA A 21 4.81 4.88 -24.90
C ALA A 21 5.66 4.61 -26.16
N ILE A 22 6.93 4.32 -25.98
CA ILE A 22 7.85 3.95 -27.07
C ILE A 22 7.39 2.66 -27.75
N ASP A 23 7.13 1.63 -26.96
CA ASP A 23 6.70 0.32 -27.47
C ASP A 23 5.38 0.44 -28.27
N ARG A 24 4.45 1.24 -27.76
CA ARG A 24 3.17 1.45 -28.43
C ARG A 24 3.33 2.16 -29.77
N ALA A 25 4.20 3.16 -29.83
CA ALA A 25 4.52 3.85 -31.08
C ALA A 25 5.16 2.89 -32.09
N GLN A 26 6.09 2.05 -31.66
CA GLN A 26 6.72 1.04 -32.53
C GLN A 26 5.70 0.03 -33.06
N GLN A 27 4.86 -0.52 -32.18
CA GLN A 27 3.82 -1.48 -32.57
C GLN A 27 2.84 -0.90 -33.58
N ASN A 28 2.53 0.38 -33.48
CA ASN A 28 1.62 1.07 -34.38
C ASN A 28 2.32 1.61 -35.64
N GLY A 29 3.62 1.40 -35.80
CA GLY A 29 4.36 1.95 -36.96
C GLY A 29 4.44 3.48 -36.94
N GLN A 30 4.37 4.09 -35.78
CA GLN A 30 4.44 5.53 -35.57
C GLN A 30 5.84 5.94 -35.14
N GLN A 31 6.39 6.98 -35.75
CA GLN A 31 7.73 7.48 -35.45
C GLN A 31 7.72 8.56 -34.38
N ALA A 32 6.69 9.42 -34.38
CA ALA A 32 6.55 10.46 -33.39
C ALA A 32 5.82 9.94 -32.16
N ILE A 33 6.46 10.07 -31.00
CA ILE A 33 5.84 9.81 -29.70
C ILE A 33 5.20 11.10 -29.23
N THR A 34 3.87 11.11 -29.15
CA THR A 34 3.07 12.27 -28.77
C THR A 34 2.67 12.23 -27.30
N PRO A 35 2.11 13.31 -26.73
CA PRO A 35 1.53 13.25 -25.39
C PRO A 35 0.46 12.18 -25.20
N VAL A 36 -0.28 11.83 -26.25
CA VAL A 36 -1.27 10.73 -26.18
C VAL A 36 -0.58 9.39 -25.92
N HIS A 37 0.58 9.14 -26.51
CA HIS A 37 1.40 7.96 -26.21
C HIS A 37 1.87 7.96 -24.76
N LEU A 38 2.30 9.11 -24.25
CA LEU A 38 2.72 9.24 -22.85
C LEU A 38 1.56 8.98 -21.88
N LEU A 39 0.38 9.51 -22.18
CA LEU A 39 -0.83 9.24 -21.40
C LEU A 39 -1.20 7.76 -21.43
N ALA A 40 -1.13 7.12 -22.58
CA ALA A 40 -1.36 5.68 -22.70
C ALA A 40 -0.38 4.87 -21.85
N GLY A 41 0.89 5.26 -21.82
CA GLY A 41 1.91 4.65 -20.98
C GLY A 41 1.61 4.78 -19.49
N VAL A 42 1.21 5.96 -19.05
CA VAL A 42 0.84 6.21 -17.64
C VAL A 42 -0.38 5.37 -17.25
N LEU A 43 -1.39 5.31 -18.09
CA LEU A 43 -2.59 4.49 -17.85
C LEU A 43 -2.27 2.99 -17.80
N ALA A 44 -1.30 2.54 -18.58
CA ALA A 44 -0.92 1.13 -18.64
C ALA A 44 -0.18 0.64 -17.38
N VAL A 45 0.67 1.49 -16.79
CA VAL A 45 1.54 1.08 -15.66
C VAL A 45 1.15 1.71 -14.32
N GLY A 46 0.33 2.73 -14.35
CA GLY A 46 0.02 3.56 -13.18
C GLY A 46 -1.24 3.19 -12.44
N GLU A 47 -1.73 1.98 -12.53
CA GLU A 47 -3.03 1.55 -11.99
C GLU A 47 -3.30 2.06 -10.56
N ASN A 48 -2.34 1.89 -9.66
CA ASN A 48 -2.49 2.32 -8.27
C ASN A 48 -2.64 3.85 -8.11
N VAL A 49 -1.97 4.61 -8.95
CA VAL A 49 -2.04 6.08 -8.94
C VAL A 49 -3.30 6.55 -9.67
N THR A 50 -3.52 6.05 -10.88
CA THR A 50 -4.61 6.51 -11.75
C THR A 50 -5.98 6.16 -11.19
N GLN A 51 -6.17 4.96 -10.65
CA GLN A 51 -7.43 4.56 -10.02
C GLN A 51 -7.79 5.46 -8.84
N PHE A 52 -6.81 5.75 -7.97
CA PHE A 52 -7.03 6.63 -6.83
C PHE A 52 -7.37 8.05 -7.28
N VAL A 53 -6.54 8.63 -8.14
CA VAL A 53 -6.65 10.03 -8.56
C VAL A 53 -7.92 10.26 -9.39
N PHE A 54 -8.17 9.40 -10.37
CA PHE A 54 -9.38 9.53 -11.21
C PHE A 54 -10.65 9.18 -10.43
N GLY A 55 -10.57 8.22 -9.52
CA GLY A 55 -11.69 7.90 -8.62
C GLY A 55 -12.10 9.07 -7.75
N LYS A 56 -11.14 9.83 -7.23
CA LYS A 56 -11.41 11.04 -6.43
C LYS A 56 -12.06 12.16 -7.24
N MET A 57 -11.78 12.25 -8.53
CA MET A 57 -12.38 13.24 -9.43
C MET A 57 -13.66 12.75 -10.11
N GLY A 58 -14.06 11.50 -9.91
CA GLY A 58 -15.21 10.91 -10.59
C GLY A 58 -14.98 10.71 -12.10
N VAL A 59 -13.73 10.58 -12.53
CA VAL A 59 -13.36 10.36 -13.93
C VAL A 59 -13.52 8.89 -14.29
N ASN A 60 -14.18 8.61 -15.42
CA ASN A 60 -14.28 7.26 -15.97
C ASN A 60 -12.98 6.89 -16.69
N GLU A 61 -12.13 6.14 -16.03
CA GLU A 61 -10.82 5.73 -16.55
C GLU A 61 -10.95 4.84 -17.80
N HIS A 62 -11.92 3.93 -17.82
CA HIS A 62 -12.16 3.07 -18.99
C HIS A 62 -12.56 3.87 -20.24
N ALA A 63 -13.40 4.87 -20.08
CA ALA A 63 -13.79 5.75 -21.18
C ALA A 63 -12.59 6.56 -21.69
N LEU A 64 -11.75 7.08 -20.79
CA LEU A 64 -10.53 7.78 -21.16
C LEU A 64 -9.55 6.86 -21.90
N GLN A 65 -9.36 5.65 -21.42
CA GLN A 65 -8.49 4.67 -22.07
C GLN A 65 -8.98 4.29 -23.46
N ALA A 66 -10.29 4.09 -23.64
CA ALA A 66 -10.88 3.84 -24.95
C ALA A 66 -10.66 5.00 -25.93
N ALA A 67 -10.83 6.25 -25.45
CA ALA A 67 -10.57 7.45 -26.24
C ALA A 67 -9.10 7.56 -26.64
N VAL A 68 -8.18 7.27 -25.73
CA VAL A 68 -6.73 7.25 -25.99
C VAL A 68 -6.39 6.21 -27.04
N ASN A 69 -6.92 5.00 -26.93
CA ASN A 69 -6.68 3.93 -27.90
C ASN A 69 -7.20 4.30 -29.29
N SER A 70 -8.38 4.90 -29.39
CA SER A 70 -8.94 5.38 -30.68
C SER A 70 -8.07 6.45 -31.30
N GLU A 71 -7.57 7.41 -30.50
CA GLU A 71 -6.72 8.49 -31.02
C GLU A 71 -5.38 7.95 -31.52
N LEU A 72 -4.77 7.01 -30.81
CA LEU A 72 -3.50 6.39 -31.23
C LEU A 72 -3.63 5.65 -32.57
N GLN A 73 -4.79 5.05 -32.87
CA GLN A 73 -5.03 4.39 -34.15
C GLN A 73 -5.16 5.38 -35.31
N ARG A 74 -5.57 6.62 -35.03
CA ARG A 74 -5.71 7.67 -36.03
C ARG A 74 -4.42 8.41 -36.34
N GLN A 75 -3.42 8.31 -35.50
CA GLN A 75 -2.16 9.02 -35.67
C GLN A 75 -1.38 8.48 -36.87
N PRO A 76 -0.61 9.35 -37.60
CA PRO A 76 0.10 8.96 -38.78
C PRO A 76 1.05 7.79 -38.60
N ARG A 77 1.06 6.87 -39.53
CA ARG A 77 2.02 5.76 -39.61
C ARG A 77 3.05 6.08 -40.67
N VAL A 78 4.31 5.73 -40.41
CA VAL A 78 5.41 5.95 -41.36
C VAL A 78 5.94 4.60 -41.82
N SER A 79 5.99 4.37 -43.10
CA SER A 79 6.63 3.20 -43.70
C SER A 79 8.12 3.51 -43.89
N GLY A 80 9.00 2.82 -43.14
CA GLY A 80 10.45 2.90 -43.32
C GLY A 80 11.19 3.42 -42.08
N GLY A 81 11.47 2.56 -41.26
CA GLY A 81 12.33 2.33 -40.17
C GLY A 81 13.26 3.40 -39.60
N GLY A 82 12.72 4.45 -38.96
CA GLY A 82 13.50 5.24 -38.01
C GLY A 82 13.12 4.86 -36.57
N SER A 83 14.02 5.07 -35.61
CA SER A 83 13.69 4.91 -34.19
C SER A 83 12.66 5.95 -33.78
N PRO A 84 11.66 5.59 -32.95
CA PRO A 84 10.71 6.54 -32.41
C PRO A 84 11.40 7.65 -31.63
N TYR A 85 10.85 8.85 -31.70
CA TYR A 85 11.35 10.02 -30.98
C TYR A 85 10.21 10.80 -30.34
N LEU A 86 10.47 11.48 -29.25
CA LEU A 86 9.50 12.38 -28.63
C LEU A 86 9.30 13.59 -29.53
N ASP A 87 8.05 13.90 -29.88
CA ASP A 87 7.75 15.15 -30.58
C ASP A 87 7.93 16.36 -29.61
N GLN A 88 7.77 17.58 -30.13
CA GLN A 88 8.00 18.79 -29.32
C GLN A 88 7.04 18.86 -28.13
N GLU A 89 5.76 18.54 -28.33
CA GLU A 89 4.77 18.55 -27.24
C GLU A 89 5.09 17.52 -26.18
N ALA A 90 5.52 16.32 -26.57
CA ALA A 90 5.92 15.26 -25.63
C ALA A 90 7.18 15.67 -24.84
N ASN A 91 8.15 16.28 -25.49
CA ASN A 91 9.31 16.86 -24.80
C ASN A 91 8.90 17.94 -23.81
N ASP A 92 7.96 18.79 -24.15
CA ASP A 92 7.43 19.82 -23.25
C ASP A 92 6.76 19.21 -22.03
N VAL A 93 6.00 18.13 -22.21
CA VAL A 93 5.39 17.38 -21.11
C VAL A 93 6.45 16.81 -20.16
N VAL A 94 7.48 16.16 -20.68
CA VAL A 94 8.56 15.59 -19.86
C VAL A 94 9.31 16.67 -19.11
N THR A 95 9.66 17.76 -19.77
CA THR A 95 10.34 18.90 -19.15
C THR A 95 9.47 19.55 -18.07
N ARG A 96 8.18 19.70 -18.33
CA ARG A 96 7.24 20.25 -17.35
C ARG A 96 7.09 19.33 -16.14
N ALA A 97 7.03 18.02 -16.34
CA ALA A 97 6.99 17.03 -15.25
C ALA A 97 8.22 17.15 -14.34
N GLN A 98 9.41 17.30 -14.92
CA GLN A 98 10.64 17.52 -14.15
C GLN A 98 10.58 18.81 -13.34
N SER A 99 10.07 19.88 -13.91
CA SER A 99 9.91 21.17 -13.22
C SER A 99 8.92 21.06 -12.05
N ILE A 100 7.77 20.41 -12.26
CA ILE A 100 6.76 20.20 -11.22
C ILE A 100 7.35 19.40 -10.06
N ALA A 101 8.04 18.30 -10.35
CA ALA A 101 8.67 17.45 -9.35
C ALA A 101 9.70 18.22 -8.53
N SER A 102 10.60 18.94 -9.19
CA SER A 102 11.65 19.73 -8.54
C SER A 102 11.08 20.82 -7.63
N LYS A 103 10.11 21.59 -8.11
CA LYS A 103 9.45 22.64 -7.33
C LYS A 103 8.67 22.08 -6.15
N GLY A 104 8.13 20.87 -6.28
CA GLY A 104 7.41 20.16 -5.22
C GLY A 104 8.31 19.51 -4.17
N GLY A 105 9.62 19.55 -4.34
CA GLY A 105 10.58 18.91 -3.43
C GLY A 105 10.80 17.43 -3.67
N ASP A 106 10.43 16.92 -4.83
CA ASP A 106 10.66 15.53 -5.21
C ASP A 106 12.08 15.33 -5.70
N SER A 107 12.71 14.23 -5.29
CA SER A 107 14.03 13.81 -5.80
C SER A 107 13.90 13.00 -7.10
N TYR A 108 12.74 12.39 -7.31
CA TYR A 108 12.42 11.58 -8.49
C TYR A 108 11.14 12.08 -9.14
N VAL A 109 11.10 12.02 -10.46
CA VAL A 109 9.91 12.37 -11.24
C VAL A 109 9.00 11.14 -11.31
N GLY A 110 7.86 11.19 -10.66
CA GLY A 110 6.88 10.12 -10.64
C GLY A 110 5.75 10.30 -11.64
N LEU A 111 4.77 9.42 -11.56
CA LEU A 111 3.60 9.45 -12.43
C LEU A 111 2.72 10.69 -12.20
N GLU A 112 2.65 11.20 -10.96
CA GLU A 112 1.80 12.33 -10.60
C GLU A 112 2.26 13.62 -11.29
N PRO A 113 3.54 14.02 -11.25
CA PRO A 113 4.02 15.14 -12.05
C PRO A 113 3.81 14.95 -13.55
N MET A 114 3.90 13.72 -14.05
CA MET A 114 3.63 13.43 -15.45
C MET A 114 2.16 13.68 -15.80
N LEU A 115 1.21 13.27 -14.96
CA LEU A 115 -0.21 13.56 -15.15
C LEU A 115 -0.50 15.06 -15.12
N GLN A 116 0.10 15.78 -14.19
CA GLN A 116 -0.03 17.23 -14.10
C GLN A 116 0.52 17.93 -15.36
N ALA A 117 1.68 17.50 -15.83
CA ALA A 117 2.29 18.04 -17.05
C ALA A 117 1.44 17.72 -18.29
N LEU A 118 0.91 16.50 -18.40
CA LEU A 118 0.00 16.13 -19.50
C LEU A 118 -1.25 16.99 -19.54
N LEU A 119 -1.75 17.42 -18.38
CA LEU A 119 -2.91 18.31 -18.32
C LEU A 119 -2.56 19.76 -18.64
N GLU A 120 -1.40 20.24 -18.19
CA GLU A 120 -0.98 21.65 -18.34
C GLU A 120 -0.48 21.98 -19.73
N VAL A 121 0.29 21.09 -20.36
CA VAL A 121 0.82 21.30 -21.72
C VAL A 121 -0.31 21.11 -22.71
N LYS A 122 -0.59 22.15 -23.47
CA LYS A 122 -1.68 22.12 -24.46
C LYS A 122 -1.38 21.10 -25.55
N SER A 123 -2.23 20.08 -25.64
CA SER A 123 -2.11 18.99 -26.61
C SER A 123 -3.46 18.27 -26.78
N THR A 124 -3.52 17.31 -27.68
CA THR A 124 -4.67 16.41 -27.79
C THR A 124 -4.89 15.64 -26.49
N ALA A 125 -3.82 15.19 -25.85
CA ALA A 125 -3.92 14.48 -24.56
C ALA A 125 -4.53 15.35 -23.46
N SER A 126 -4.13 16.63 -23.34
CA SER A 126 -4.70 17.53 -22.34
C SER A 126 -6.18 17.78 -22.57
N GLN A 127 -6.58 17.91 -23.84
CA GLN A 127 -7.99 18.07 -24.19
C GLN A 127 -8.82 16.82 -23.86
N MET A 128 -8.28 15.65 -24.13
CA MET A 128 -8.94 14.38 -23.78
C MET A 128 -9.14 14.24 -22.27
N MET A 129 -8.14 14.62 -21.47
CA MET A 129 -8.24 14.62 -20.01
C MET A 129 -9.31 15.61 -19.54
N LYS A 130 -9.35 16.81 -20.07
CA LYS A 130 -10.36 17.82 -19.74
C LYS A 130 -11.77 17.35 -20.11
N ASP A 131 -11.93 16.75 -21.29
CA ASP A 131 -13.21 16.21 -21.75
C ASP A 131 -13.70 15.07 -20.86
N ALA A 132 -12.77 14.30 -20.26
CA ALA A 132 -13.09 13.26 -19.30
C ALA A 132 -13.44 13.78 -17.90
N GLY A 133 -13.28 15.08 -17.66
CA GLY A 133 -13.61 15.71 -16.39
C GLY A 133 -12.41 15.99 -15.48
N VAL A 134 -11.18 15.87 -15.99
CA VAL A 134 -9.98 16.21 -15.22
C VAL A 134 -9.80 17.72 -15.17
N THR A 135 -9.73 18.28 -13.96
CA THR A 135 -9.45 19.69 -13.73
C THR A 135 -8.10 19.85 -13.03
N THR A 136 -7.46 21.01 -13.19
CA THR A 136 -6.18 21.30 -12.55
C THR A 136 -6.29 21.21 -11.03
N ASP A 137 -7.30 21.84 -10.44
CA ASP A 137 -7.50 21.84 -8.99
C ASP A 137 -7.88 20.44 -8.47
N GLY A 138 -8.76 19.74 -9.18
CA GLY A 138 -9.18 18.39 -8.82
C GLY A 138 -8.01 17.42 -8.84
N LEU A 139 -7.17 17.47 -9.86
CA LEU A 139 -5.98 16.64 -9.99
C LEU A 139 -4.98 16.93 -8.88
N GLN A 140 -4.71 18.19 -8.58
CA GLN A 140 -3.79 18.59 -7.51
C GLN A 140 -4.27 18.08 -6.15
N ARG A 141 -5.55 18.26 -5.80
CA ARG A 141 -6.12 17.77 -4.55
C ARG A 141 -6.05 16.25 -4.44
N ALA A 142 -6.37 15.56 -5.52
CA ALA A 142 -6.32 14.09 -5.54
C ALA A 142 -4.89 13.57 -5.33
N ILE A 143 -3.89 14.21 -5.93
CA ILE A 143 -2.48 13.87 -5.75
C ILE A 143 -2.02 14.16 -4.31
N GLU A 144 -2.39 15.28 -3.75
CA GLU A 144 -2.07 15.62 -2.35
C GLU A 144 -2.66 14.58 -1.38
N GLU A 145 -3.89 14.15 -1.62
CA GLU A 145 -4.54 13.10 -0.83
C GLU A 145 -3.86 11.74 -1.02
N LEU A 146 -3.49 11.38 -2.24
CA LEU A 146 -2.74 10.15 -2.54
C LEU A 146 -1.44 10.09 -1.76
N ARG A 147 -0.69 11.18 -1.78
CA ARG A 147 0.65 11.26 -1.18
C ARG A 147 0.61 11.43 0.34
N GLY A 148 -0.44 12.03 0.90
CA GLY A 148 -0.52 12.29 2.34
C GLY A 148 0.66 13.10 2.89
N GLY A 149 1.19 14.05 2.10
CA GLY A 149 2.34 14.88 2.45
C GLY A 149 3.71 14.27 2.14
N GLN A 150 3.77 13.06 1.61
CA GLN A 150 5.02 12.42 1.23
C GLN A 150 5.59 13.02 -0.06
N LYS A 151 6.93 13.03 -0.15
CA LYS A 151 7.65 13.41 -1.38
C LYS A 151 8.17 12.16 -2.08
N ALA A 152 8.35 12.23 -3.38
CA ALA A 152 8.95 11.15 -4.16
C ALA A 152 10.48 11.18 -3.98
N THR A 153 10.95 10.49 -2.94
CA THR A 153 12.37 10.44 -2.55
C THR A 153 13.07 9.14 -2.93
N SER A 154 12.35 8.21 -3.56
CA SER A 154 12.89 6.94 -4.01
C SER A 154 12.38 6.58 -5.41
N GLN A 155 13.05 5.65 -6.06
CA GLN A 155 12.65 5.15 -7.39
C GLN A 155 11.33 4.37 -7.37
N SER A 156 10.90 3.87 -6.21
CA SER A 156 9.62 3.17 -6.03
C SER A 156 8.61 3.97 -5.20
N ALA A 157 8.66 5.29 -5.29
CA ALA A 157 7.84 6.19 -4.49
C ALA A 157 6.33 5.91 -4.58
N GLU A 158 5.81 5.56 -5.76
CA GLU A 158 4.39 5.25 -5.96
C GLU A 158 3.91 4.05 -5.12
N ASP A 159 4.79 3.12 -4.81
CA ASP A 159 4.46 1.97 -3.98
C ASP A 159 4.32 2.33 -2.49
N THR A 160 4.81 3.50 -2.09
CA THR A 160 4.77 3.97 -0.70
C THR A 160 3.48 4.71 -0.33
N TYR A 161 2.71 5.14 -1.32
CA TYR A 161 1.48 5.90 -1.08
C TYR A 161 0.32 4.97 -0.74
N GLN A 162 -0.49 5.36 0.26
CA GLN A 162 -1.63 4.57 0.72
C GLN A 162 -1.22 3.13 1.11
N ALA A 163 -0.13 3.00 1.85
CA ALA A 163 0.49 1.71 2.16
C ALA A 163 -0.43 0.77 2.94
N LEU A 164 -1.17 1.28 3.93
CA LEU A 164 -2.13 0.46 4.68
C LEU A 164 -3.24 -0.09 3.79
N ALA A 165 -3.77 0.71 2.88
CA ALA A 165 -4.81 0.26 1.96
C ALA A 165 -4.32 -0.84 0.99
N LYS A 166 -3.04 -0.81 0.62
CA LYS A 166 -2.43 -1.78 -0.30
C LYS A 166 -1.92 -3.04 0.39
N TYR A 167 -1.31 -2.91 1.56
CA TYR A 167 -0.51 -3.97 2.20
C TYR A 167 -1.08 -4.44 3.53
N ALA A 168 -2.25 -3.97 3.91
CA ALA A 168 -2.94 -4.41 5.11
C ALA A 168 -4.45 -4.52 4.85
N ARG A 169 -5.10 -5.36 5.66
CA ARG A 169 -6.55 -5.52 5.64
C ARG A 169 -7.15 -4.70 6.78
N ASN A 170 -8.15 -3.89 6.50
CA ASN A 170 -8.89 -3.15 7.52
C ASN A 170 -9.93 -4.06 8.18
N LEU A 171 -9.60 -4.65 9.31
CA LEU A 171 -10.46 -5.63 9.99
C LEU A 171 -11.73 -4.99 10.56
N VAL A 172 -11.66 -3.74 11.02
CA VAL A 172 -12.84 -3.03 11.52
C VAL A 172 -13.85 -2.78 10.39
N GLU A 173 -13.36 -2.40 9.22
CA GLU A 173 -14.21 -2.21 8.04
C GLU A 173 -14.79 -3.54 7.54
N GLU A 174 -14.00 -4.61 7.53
CA GLU A 174 -14.49 -5.95 7.20
C GLU A 174 -15.56 -6.44 8.19
N ALA A 175 -15.38 -6.18 9.48
CA ALA A 175 -16.38 -6.48 10.51
C ALA A 175 -17.68 -5.68 10.30
N ARG A 176 -17.55 -4.39 10.01
CA ARG A 176 -18.69 -3.51 9.73
C ARG A 176 -19.50 -3.98 8.53
N ASN A 177 -18.85 -4.53 7.52
CA ASN A 177 -19.46 -5.03 6.30
C ASN A 177 -19.90 -6.52 6.41
N GLY A 178 -19.80 -7.11 7.59
CA GLY A 178 -20.21 -8.49 7.83
C GLY A 178 -19.35 -9.56 7.13
N LYS A 179 -18.10 -9.23 6.79
CA LYS A 179 -17.19 -10.13 6.08
C LYS A 179 -16.41 -11.10 6.97
N LEU A 180 -16.42 -10.86 8.29
CA LEU A 180 -15.74 -11.73 9.24
C LEU A 180 -16.64 -12.84 9.75
N ASP A 181 -16.05 -14.00 9.99
CA ASP A 181 -16.76 -15.13 10.62
C ASP A 181 -17.00 -14.83 12.10
N PRO A 182 -18.11 -15.33 12.67
CA PRO A 182 -18.38 -15.16 14.09
C PRO A 182 -17.31 -15.88 14.93
N VAL A 183 -16.88 -15.19 16.00
CA VAL A 183 -15.87 -15.72 16.92
C VAL A 183 -16.57 -16.22 18.17
N ILE A 184 -16.38 -17.50 18.47
CA ILE A 184 -17.05 -18.21 19.56
C ILE A 184 -15.99 -18.80 20.50
N GLY A 185 -16.21 -18.70 21.79
CA GLY A 185 -15.37 -19.33 22.80
C GLY A 185 -14.03 -18.67 23.08
N ARG A 186 -13.88 -17.38 22.71
CA ARG A 186 -12.64 -16.61 22.87
C ARG A 186 -12.80 -15.34 23.70
N ASP A 187 -13.85 -15.24 24.49
CA ASP A 187 -14.17 -14.02 25.25
C ASP A 187 -13.10 -13.63 26.27
N GLU A 188 -12.48 -14.61 26.93
CA GLU A 188 -11.42 -14.35 27.90
C GLU A 188 -10.17 -13.79 27.25
N GLU A 189 -9.73 -14.38 26.13
CA GLU A 189 -8.55 -13.92 25.40
C GLU A 189 -8.77 -12.53 24.84
N ILE A 190 -9.94 -12.27 24.27
CA ILE A 190 -10.31 -10.94 23.73
C ILE A 190 -10.32 -9.91 24.88
N ARG A 191 -10.91 -10.24 26.02
CA ARG A 191 -10.92 -9.36 27.19
C ARG A 191 -9.51 -9.02 27.64
N ARG A 192 -8.63 -10.00 27.68
CA ARG A 192 -7.23 -9.81 28.06
C ARG A 192 -6.48 -8.92 27.08
N VAL A 193 -6.70 -9.12 25.77
CA VAL A 193 -6.14 -8.25 24.73
C VAL A 193 -6.60 -6.80 24.93
N LEU A 194 -7.88 -6.58 25.18
CA LEU A 194 -8.44 -5.26 25.47
C LEU A 194 -7.82 -4.60 26.70
N GLN A 195 -7.62 -5.36 27.77
CA GLN A 195 -6.96 -4.87 28.99
C GLN A 195 -5.54 -4.43 28.70
N ILE A 196 -4.77 -5.21 27.95
CA ILE A 196 -3.39 -4.90 27.60
C ILE A 196 -3.32 -3.66 26.72
N LEU A 197 -4.15 -3.57 25.68
CA LEU A 197 -4.21 -2.41 24.80
C LEU A 197 -4.56 -1.12 25.53
N SER A 198 -5.26 -1.21 26.65
CA SER A 198 -5.66 -0.05 27.46
C SER A 198 -4.58 0.45 28.41
N ARG A 199 -3.47 -0.28 28.55
CA ARG A 199 -2.37 0.08 29.45
C ARG A 199 -1.55 1.25 28.88
N ARG A 200 -0.83 1.93 29.75
CA ARG A 200 0.12 2.99 29.35
C ARG A 200 1.46 2.44 28.90
N THR A 201 1.88 1.31 29.44
CA THR A 201 3.15 0.65 29.14
C THR A 201 2.92 -0.84 28.92
N LYS A 202 3.83 -1.49 28.24
CA LYS A 202 3.73 -2.93 27.89
C LYS A 202 2.34 -3.24 27.33
N ASN A 203 1.93 -2.41 26.40
CA ASN A 203 0.57 -2.33 25.91
C ASN A 203 0.36 -2.98 24.53
N ASN A 204 1.33 -3.76 24.07
CA ASN A 204 1.24 -4.55 22.85
C ASN A 204 0.99 -6.01 23.22
N PRO A 205 -0.20 -6.56 22.98
CA PRO A 205 -0.43 -7.98 23.18
C PRO A 205 0.38 -8.83 22.20
N ILE A 206 0.88 -9.95 22.64
CA ILE A 206 1.43 -10.99 21.76
C ILE A 206 0.71 -12.31 22.05
N LEU A 207 -0.02 -12.80 21.05
CA LEU A 207 -0.78 -14.05 21.13
C LEU A 207 0.18 -15.21 20.92
N ILE A 208 0.22 -16.12 21.87
CA ILE A 208 1.14 -17.27 21.84
C ILE A 208 0.32 -18.54 21.81
N GLY A 209 0.52 -19.35 20.77
CA GLY A 209 -0.15 -20.64 20.60
C GLY A 209 0.40 -21.39 19.41
N GLU A 210 0.16 -22.68 19.40
CA GLU A 210 0.52 -23.53 18.28
C GLU A 210 -0.26 -23.13 17.01
N PRO A 211 0.22 -23.47 15.81
CA PRO A 211 -0.51 -23.23 14.58
C PRO A 211 -1.94 -23.83 14.63
N GLY A 212 -2.91 -23.08 14.19
CA GLY A 212 -4.31 -23.54 14.14
C GLY A 212 -5.09 -23.40 15.45
N THR A 213 -4.54 -22.76 16.50
CA THR A 213 -5.24 -22.55 17.76
C THR A 213 -6.30 -21.43 17.72
N GLY A 214 -6.35 -20.64 16.65
CA GLY A 214 -7.34 -19.57 16.48
C GLY A 214 -6.86 -18.19 16.90
N LYS A 215 -5.55 -17.92 16.83
CA LYS A 215 -4.99 -16.61 17.16
C LYS A 215 -5.59 -15.48 16.30
N THR A 216 -5.73 -15.72 15.01
CA THR A 216 -6.35 -14.74 14.08
C THR A 216 -7.82 -14.48 14.43
N ALA A 217 -8.57 -15.51 14.82
CA ALA A 217 -9.96 -15.38 15.24
C ALA A 217 -10.14 -14.44 16.44
N ILE A 218 -9.18 -14.40 17.36
CA ILE A 218 -9.20 -13.48 18.51
C ILE A 218 -9.13 -12.02 18.02
N VAL A 219 -8.28 -11.73 17.05
CA VAL A 219 -8.12 -10.39 16.49
C VAL A 219 -9.37 -9.98 15.68
N GLU A 220 -9.94 -10.90 14.94
CA GLU A 220 -11.22 -10.68 14.25
C GLU A 220 -12.37 -10.41 15.22
N GLY A 221 -12.41 -11.15 16.34
CA GLY A 221 -13.36 -10.91 17.42
C GLY A 221 -13.18 -9.55 18.08
N LEU A 222 -11.95 -9.09 18.22
CA LEU A 222 -11.64 -7.72 18.67
C LEU A 222 -12.22 -6.68 17.72
N ALA A 223 -12.05 -6.85 16.42
CA ALA A 223 -12.61 -5.96 15.40
C ALA A 223 -14.14 -5.89 15.49
N GLU A 224 -14.79 -7.01 15.68
CA GLU A 224 -16.25 -7.11 15.88
C GLU A 224 -16.70 -6.30 17.12
N ARG A 225 -15.99 -6.41 18.22
CA ARG A 225 -16.28 -5.66 19.45
C ARG A 225 -16.08 -4.15 19.26
N ILE A 226 -15.09 -3.74 18.54
CA ILE A 226 -14.88 -2.31 18.22
C ILE A 226 -16.07 -1.76 17.42
N VAL A 227 -16.55 -2.50 16.44
CA VAL A 227 -17.72 -2.10 15.62
C VAL A 227 -18.98 -1.96 16.49
N ARG A 228 -19.19 -2.88 17.45
CA ARG A 228 -20.34 -2.83 18.36
C ARG A 228 -20.19 -1.79 19.48
N GLY A 229 -19.01 -1.18 19.63
CA GLY A 229 -18.71 -0.29 20.75
C GLY A 229 -18.54 -1.00 22.08
N ASP A 230 -18.36 -2.32 22.08
CA ASP A 230 -18.18 -3.16 23.26
C ASP A 230 -16.70 -3.28 23.64
N VAL A 231 -16.09 -2.13 23.86
CA VAL A 231 -14.68 -1.97 24.21
C VAL A 231 -14.54 -0.77 25.17
N PRO A 232 -13.42 -0.69 25.94
CA PRO A 232 -13.14 0.51 26.75
C PRO A 232 -13.18 1.79 25.90
N GLU A 233 -13.53 2.90 26.56
CA GLU A 233 -13.74 4.19 25.88
C GLU A 233 -12.55 4.63 25.02
N ASN A 234 -11.33 4.41 25.50
CA ASN A 234 -10.10 4.77 24.78
C ASN A 234 -9.82 3.91 23.53
N LEU A 235 -10.59 2.85 23.32
CA LEU A 235 -10.42 1.96 22.14
C LEU A 235 -11.57 2.04 21.14
N LYS A 236 -12.64 2.77 21.43
CA LYS A 236 -13.86 2.83 20.60
C LYS A 236 -13.63 3.31 19.17
N ASN A 237 -12.71 4.22 18.98
CA ASN A 237 -12.43 4.83 17.67
C ASN A 237 -11.13 4.34 17.04
N LYS A 238 -10.54 3.28 17.59
CA LYS A 238 -9.32 2.71 17.04
C LYS A 238 -9.60 1.97 15.74
N LYS A 239 -8.65 2.06 14.83
CA LYS A 239 -8.62 1.28 13.59
C LYS A 239 -7.72 0.08 13.81
N LEU A 240 -8.11 -1.07 13.29
CA LEU A 240 -7.37 -2.31 13.41
C LEU A 240 -7.10 -2.86 12.00
N TYR A 241 -5.82 -2.96 11.67
CA TYR A 241 -5.34 -3.48 10.40
C TYR A 241 -4.55 -4.75 10.60
N SER A 242 -4.70 -5.71 9.69
CA SER A 242 -3.89 -6.92 9.64
C SER A 242 -2.87 -6.80 8.50
N LEU A 243 -1.60 -6.86 8.81
CA LEU A 243 -0.54 -6.81 7.82
C LEU A 243 -0.63 -8.01 6.88
N ASP A 244 -0.65 -7.77 5.58
CA ASP A 244 -0.71 -8.80 4.54
C ASP A 244 0.70 -9.03 3.96
N MET A 245 1.36 -10.10 4.43
CA MET A 245 2.70 -10.47 3.98
C MET A 245 2.73 -10.83 2.50
N GLY A 246 1.66 -11.47 1.99
CA GLY A 246 1.54 -11.78 0.58
C GLY A 246 1.51 -10.54 -0.30
N ALA A 247 0.76 -9.53 0.11
CA ALA A 247 0.71 -8.24 -0.60
C ALA A 247 2.05 -7.51 -0.59
N LEU A 248 2.79 -7.58 0.53
CA LEU A 248 4.11 -6.95 0.65
C LEU A 248 5.14 -7.53 -0.33
N VAL A 249 5.06 -8.80 -0.65
CA VAL A 249 6.01 -9.48 -1.55
C VAL A 249 5.50 -9.59 -2.98
N ALA A 250 4.21 -9.46 -3.21
CA ALA A 250 3.60 -9.63 -4.53
C ALA A 250 4.14 -8.61 -5.54
N GLY A 251 4.64 -9.10 -6.67
CA GLY A 251 5.15 -8.26 -7.74
C GLY A 251 6.43 -7.49 -7.41
N ALA A 252 7.07 -7.75 -6.28
CA ALA A 252 8.36 -7.15 -5.93
C ALA A 252 9.45 -7.70 -6.85
N LYS A 253 10.00 -6.85 -7.70
CA LYS A 253 11.02 -7.23 -8.71
C LYS A 253 12.39 -6.65 -8.39
N TYR A 254 12.46 -5.63 -7.55
CA TYR A 254 13.68 -4.89 -7.27
C TYR A 254 14.11 -5.10 -5.82
N LYS A 255 15.41 -5.14 -5.59
CA LYS A 255 15.98 -5.22 -4.24
C LYS A 255 15.51 -4.01 -3.43
N GLY A 256 15.01 -4.26 -2.22
CA GLY A 256 14.55 -3.21 -1.31
C GLY A 256 13.07 -2.81 -1.45
N GLU A 257 12.33 -3.32 -2.45
CA GLU A 257 10.89 -3.00 -2.57
C GLU A 257 10.08 -3.49 -1.38
N PHE A 258 10.31 -4.70 -0.91
CA PHE A 258 9.63 -5.27 0.25
C PHE A 258 9.86 -4.39 1.49
N GLU A 259 11.11 -4.05 1.76
CA GLU A 259 11.52 -3.25 2.91
C GLU A 259 10.91 -1.84 2.85
N GLU A 260 10.86 -1.25 1.67
CA GLU A 260 10.27 0.06 1.46
C GLU A 260 8.75 0.05 1.68
N ARG A 261 8.06 -0.98 1.20
CA ARG A 261 6.62 -1.18 1.45
C ARG A 261 6.34 -1.37 2.94
N LEU A 262 7.11 -2.20 3.62
CA LEU A 262 6.99 -2.41 5.07
C LEU A 262 7.24 -1.12 5.84
N LYS A 263 8.30 -0.40 5.51
CA LYS A 263 8.62 0.90 6.12
C LYS A 263 7.47 1.90 5.95
N SER A 264 6.85 1.93 4.78
CA SER A 264 5.72 2.83 4.49
C SER A 264 4.49 2.49 5.34
N VAL A 265 4.19 1.20 5.53
CA VAL A 265 3.12 0.75 6.43
C VAL A 265 3.41 1.18 7.87
N ILE A 266 4.62 0.91 8.36
CA ILE A 266 5.04 1.27 9.72
C ILE A 266 4.96 2.78 9.94
N ASN A 267 5.44 3.58 8.99
CA ASN A 267 5.36 5.04 9.08
C ASN A 267 3.92 5.55 9.13
N GLU A 268 3.02 4.99 8.34
CA GLU A 268 1.61 5.38 8.33
C GLU A 268 0.93 5.05 9.66
N VAL A 269 1.23 3.90 10.24
CA VAL A 269 0.72 3.51 11.56
C VAL A 269 1.28 4.42 12.65
N THR A 270 2.58 4.69 12.66
CA THR A 270 3.22 5.52 13.69
C THR A 270 2.77 6.97 13.63
N GLN A 271 2.53 7.51 12.43
CA GLN A 271 2.02 8.88 12.25
C GLN A 271 0.59 9.07 12.76
N ALA A 272 -0.16 8.00 12.91
CA ALA A 272 -1.51 8.04 13.47
C ALA A 272 -1.54 8.20 15.00
N ASN A 273 -0.40 8.26 15.66
CA ASN A 273 -0.26 8.52 17.11
C ASN A 273 -1.12 7.60 17.99
N GLY A 274 -1.14 6.31 17.68
CA GLY A 274 -1.87 5.31 18.46
C GLY A 274 -3.31 5.06 18.03
N ASP A 275 -3.82 5.78 17.02
CA ASP A 275 -5.18 5.55 16.51
C ASP A 275 -5.31 4.29 15.67
N ILE A 276 -4.19 3.78 15.17
CA ILE A 276 -4.12 2.57 14.37
C ILE A 276 -3.35 1.50 15.14
N ILE A 277 -3.94 0.31 15.21
CA ILE A 277 -3.32 -0.88 15.77
C ILE A 277 -3.06 -1.85 14.64
N LEU A 278 -1.83 -2.32 14.51
CA LEU A 278 -1.40 -3.23 13.45
C LEU A 278 -1.27 -4.66 13.99
N PHE A 279 -2.07 -5.58 13.47
CA PHE A 279 -1.91 -7.00 13.74
C PHE A 279 -0.85 -7.59 12.80
N ILE A 280 0.13 -8.27 13.37
CA ILE A 280 1.22 -8.92 12.64
C ILE A 280 1.24 -10.40 13.01
N ASP A 281 0.71 -11.23 12.11
CA ASP A 281 0.78 -12.68 12.26
C ASP A 281 2.20 -13.17 12.00
N GLU A 282 2.60 -14.23 12.68
CA GLU A 282 3.96 -14.76 12.61
C GLU A 282 5.04 -13.67 12.77
N ILE A 283 4.83 -12.77 13.74
CA ILE A 283 5.67 -11.57 13.95
C ILE A 283 7.17 -11.91 14.09
N HIS A 284 7.50 -13.11 14.55
CA HIS A 284 8.88 -13.58 14.65
C HIS A 284 9.64 -13.55 13.33
N THR A 285 8.95 -13.73 12.19
CA THR A 285 9.57 -13.68 10.87
C THR A 285 10.13 -12.28 10.54
N LEU A 286 9.54 -11.25 11.10
CA LEU A 286 9.95 -9.85 10.88
C LEU A 286 10.90 -9.30 11.94
N VAL A 287 11.20 -10.07 12.99
CA VAL A 287 12.10 -9.62 14.07
C VAL A 287 13.39 -10.44 14.19
N GLY A 288 13.64 -11.37 13.29
CA GLY A 288 14.89 -12.10 13.24
C GLY A 288 14.81 -13.56 12.81
N ALA A 289 13.63 -14.16 12.71
CA ALA A 289 13.45 -15.57 12.32
C ALA A 289 13.45 -15.80 10.81
N GLY A 290 13.38 -14.73 9.99
CA GLY A 290 13.36 -14.84 8.55
C GLY A 290 14.71 -15.29 7.97
N LYS A 291 14.67 -15.95 6.82
CA LYS A 291 15.87 -16.40 6.10
C LYS A 291 16.17 -15.45 4.93
N GLY A 292 17.44 -15.07 4.78
CA GLY A 292 17.94 -14.25 3.67
C GLY A 292 18.21 -12.80 4.05
N GLU A 293 18.76 -12.03 3.12
CA GLU A 293 19.14 -10.62 3.33
C GLU A 293 17.93 -9.73 3.66
N GLY A 294 16.79 -9.95 3.02
CA GLY A 294 15.58 -9.17 3.27
C GLY A 294 15.02 -9.31 4.69
N ALA A 295 15.24 -10.44 5.36
CA ALA A 295 14.78 -10.67 6.73
C ALA A 295 15.53 -9.81 7.76
N MET A 296 16.84 -9.58 7.57
CA MET A 296 17.61 -8.68 8.43
C MET A 296 17.17 -7.23 8.25
N ASP A 297 16.87 -6.81 7.02
CA ASP A 297 16.40 -5.46 6.73
C ASP A 297 15.01 -5.21 7.31
N ALA A 298 14.11 -6.19 7.25
CA ALA A 298 12.80 -6.12 7.89
C ALA A 298 12.93 -5.96 9.41
N ALA A 299 13.80 -6.72 10.07
CA ALA A 299 14.06 -6.60 11.49
C ALA A 299 14.61 -5.21 11.87
N ASN A 300 15.48 -4.66 11.04
CA ASN A 300 16.04 -3.32 11.24
C ASN A 300 14.99 -2.20 11.10
N ILE A 301 13.91 -2.45 10.39
CA ILE A 301 12.77 -1.52 10.26
C ILE A 301 11.80 -1.67 11.43
N LEU A 302 11.41 -2.89 11.76
CA LEU A 302 10.32 -3.16 12.71
C LEU A 302 10.77 -3.04 14.17
N LYS A 303 11.92 -3.62 14.53
CA LYS A 303 12.41 -3.61 15.92
C LYS A 303 12.54 -2.21 16.53
N PRO A 304 13.13 -1.22 15.86
CA PRO A 304 13.22 0.13 16.41
C PRO A 304 11.85 0.75 16.70
N ALA A 305 10.88 0.59 15.81
CA ALA A 305 9.53 1.13 15.99
C ALA A 305 8.81 0.47 17.17
N LEU A 306 8.96 -0.85 17.33
CA LEU A 306 8.42 -1.60 18.48
C LEU A 306 9.11 -1.19 19.78
N ALA A 307 10.44 -1.13 19.78
CA ALA A 307 11.23 -0.84 20.98
C ALA A 307 10.99 0.59 21.51
N ARG A 308 10.79 1.57 20.62
CA ARG A 308 10.48 2.94 21.01
C ARG A 308 9.04 3.17 21.43
N GLY A 309 8.16 2.18 21.23
CA GLY A 309 6.74 2.29 21.55
C GLY A 309 5.94 3.17 20.60
N GLU A 310 6.50 3.46 19.43
CA GLU A 310 5.84 4.25 18.38
C GLU A 310 4.76 3.46 17.63
N LEU A 311 4.96 2.14 17.52
CA LEU A 311 4.07 1.23 16.82
C LEU A 311 3.16 0.52 17.81
N ARG A 312 1.85 0.77 17.71
CA ARG A 312 0.84 -0.01 18.42
C ARG A 312 0.57 -1.28 17.62
N SER A 313 0.78 -2.43 18.23
CA SER A 313 0.68 -3.70 17.53
C SER A 313 0.10 -4.81 18.39
N ILE A 314 -0.46 -5.81 17.69
CA ILE A 314 -0.80 -7.12 18.27
C ILE A 314 0.03 -8.13 17.47
N GLY A 315 0.89 -8.88 18.14
CA GLY A 315 1.66 -9.94 17.51
C GLY A 315 1.01 -11.31 17.69
N ALA A 316 1.33 -12.23 16.81
CA ALA A 316 1.00 -13.64 16.98
C ALA A 316 2.21 -14.50 16.65
N THR A 317 2.48 -15.52 17.46
CA THR A 317 3.64 -16.39 17.31
C THR A 317 3.42 -17.70 18.08
N THR A 318 4.37 -18.62 18.01
CA THR A 318 4.41 -19.82 18.84
C THR A 318 5.23 -19.56 20.12
N LEU A 319 5.10 -20.42 21.12
CA LEU A 319 5.86 -20.30 22.37
C LEU A 319 7.38 -20.45 22.10
N GLU A 320 7.76 -21.38 21.25
CA GLU A 320 9.18 -21.58 20.89
C GLU A 320 9.79 -20.33 20.25
N GLU A 321 9.09 -19.74 19.29
CA GLU A 321 9.55 -18.54 18.58
C GLU A 321 9.55 -17.31 19.50
N TYR A 322 8.56 -17.21 20.41
CA TYR A 322 8.53 -16.14 21.41
C TYR A 322 9.75 -16.19 22.32
N GLN A 323 10.06 -17.36 22.89
CA GLN A 323 11.21 -17.54 23.77
C GLN A 323 12.52 -17.23 23.06
N LYS A 324 12.62 -17.56 21.79
CA LYS A 324 13.84 -17.37 21.00
C LYS A 324 14.07 -15.92 20.56
N TYR A 325 13.03 -15.19 20.17
CA TYR A 325 13.14 -13.87 19.54
C TYR A 325 12.62 -12.69 20.38
N PHE A 326 11.78 -12.92 21.35
CA PHE A 326 11.17 -11.87 22.17
C PHE A 326 11.63 -11.90 23.62
N GLU A 327 11.56 -13.04 24.28
CA GLU A 327 11.88 -13.16 25.69
C GLU A 327 13.33 -12.78 26.02
N LYS A 328 14.27 -13.08 25.12
CA LYS A 328 15.69 -12.76 25.26
C LYS A 328 16.04 -11.34 24.85
N ASP A 329 15.17 -10.66 24.15
CA ASP A 329 15.36 -9.27 23.72
C ASP A 329 14.67 -8.35 24.71
N LYS A 330 15.44 -7.70 25.59
CA LYS A 330 14.89 -6.85 26.67
C LYS A 330 14.08 -5.67 26.12
N ALA A 331 14.44 -5.12 24.97
CA ALA A 331 13.72 -4.00 24.38
C ALA A 331 12.32 -4.41 23.91
N LEU A 332 12.17 -5.60 23.32
CA LEU A 332 10.89 -6.15 22.90
C LEU A 332 10.09 -6.68 24.09
N GLU A 333 10.74 -7.39 25.01
CA GLU A 333 10.08 -7.96 26.20
C GLU A 333 9.37 -6.89 27.04
N ARG A 334 9.94 -5.69 27.15
CA ARG A 334 9.33 -4.57 27.85
C ARG A 334 8.08 -3.99 27.15
N ARG A 335 7.90 -4.25 25.88
CA ARG A 335 6.81 -3.67 25.07
C ARG A 335 5.63 -4.62 24.88
N PHE A 336 5.88 -5.92 24.98
CA PHE A 336 4.88 -6.95 24.73
C PHE A 336 4.42 -7.64 25.98
N GLN A 337 3.11 -7.90 26.06
CA GLN A 337 2.51 -8.73 27.08
C GLN A 337 1.94 -9.99 26.44
N THR A 338 2.33 -11.13 26.95
CA THR A 338 1.88 -12.43 26.42
C THR A 338 0.43 -12.71 26.74
N VAL A 339 -0.27 -13.29 25.77
CA VAL A 339 -1.60 -13.87 25.92
C VAL A 339 -1.54 -15.30 25.39
N MET A 340 -1.69 -16.28 26.26
CA MET A 340 -1.67 -17.70 25.88
C MET A 340 -2.98 -18.06 25.19
N VAL A 341 -2.87 -18.74 24.05
CA VAL A 341 -4.01 -19.21 23.26
C VAL A 341 -3.92 -20.71 23.13
N ASP A 342 -4.79 -21.39 23.84
CA ASP A 342 -4.88 -22.85 23.83
C ASP A 342 -5.80 -23.33 22.72
N GLU A 343 -5.68 -24.61 22.39
CA GLU A 343 -6.63 -25.24 21.48
C GLU A 343 -8.06 -25.15 22.02
N PRO A 344 -9.07 -24.96 21.16
CA PRO A 344 -10.46 -25.00 21.59
C PRO A 344 -10.79 -26.34 22.29
N THR A 345 -11.55 -26.27 23.38
CA THR A 345 -12.11 -27.50 23.98
C THR A 345 -13.03 -28.17 22.99
N PRO A 346 -13.33 -29.51 23.15
CA PRO A 346 -14.33 -30.18 22.29
C PRO A 346 -15.68 -29.47 22.27
N GLU A 347 -16.09 -28.90 23.40
CA GLU A 347 -17.35 -28.15 23.53
C GLU A 347 -17.29 -26.83 22.75
N ASP A 348 -16.18 -26.09 22.84
CA ASP A 348 -15.96 -24.89 22.07
C ASP A 348 -15.90 -25.17 20.56
N ALA A 349 -15.24 -26.26 20.16
CA ALA A 349 -15.18 -26.70 18.76
C ALA A 349 -16.57 -26.99 18.19
N ILE A 350 -17.45 -27.65 18.96
CA ILE A 350 -18.84 -27.90 18.58
C ILE A 350 -19.58 -26.56 18.43
N SER A 351 -19.42 -25.65 19.35
CA SER A 351 -20.06 -24.33 19.31
C SER A 351 -19.63 -23.53 18.11
N ILE A 352 -18.33 -23.55 17.76
CA ILE A 352 -17.76 -22.90 16.56
C ILE A 352 -18.42 -23.48 15.29
N LEU A 353 -18.49 -24.79 15.18
CA LEU A 353 -19.11 -25.45 14.02
C LEU A 353 -20.60 -25.11 13.89
N ARG A 354 -21.33 -25.03 15.00
CA ARG A 354 -22.73 -24.61 15.00
C ARG A 354 -22.92 -23.17 14.54
N GLY A 355 -22.05 -22.27 15.00
CA GLY A 355 -22.09 -20.86 14.60
C GLY A 355 -21.78 -20.64 13.12
N LEU A 356 -20.93 -21.48 12.55
CA LEU A 356 -20.60 -21.42 11.12
C LEU A 356 -21.68 -22.02 10.23
N LYS A 357 -22.50 -22.96 10.75
CA LYS A 357 -23.56 -23.63 9.99
C LYS A 357 -24.59 -22.67 9.41
N GLU A 358 -24.89 -21.58 10.11
CA GLU A 358 -25.86 -20.59 9.67
C GLU A 358 -25.33 -19.67 8.54
N ARG A 359 -24.04 -19.72 8.25
CA ARG A 359 -23.38 -18.86 7.30
C ARG A 359 -23.05 -19.56 5.97
N TYR A 360 -23.04 -20.89 5.95
CA TYR A 360 -22.82 -21.76 4.81
C TYR A 360 -24.04 -22.62 4.53
#